data_5fdd2aba1c721e38f206497724b24547
#
_entry.id   5fdd2aba1c721e38f206497724b24547
#
_cell.length_a   1.000
_cell.length_b   1.000
_cell.length_c   1.000
_cell.angle_alpha   90.00
_cell.angle_beta   90.00
_cell.angle_gamma   90.00
#
_symmetry.space_group_name_H-M   'P 1'
#
loop_
_entity.id
_entity.type
_entity.pdbx_description
1 polymer ?
#
loop_
_entity_poly.entity_id
_entity_poly.type
_entity_poly.pdbx_seq_one_letter_code
_entity_poly.pdbx_strand_id
1 'polypeptide(L)'
;MKKSISLKLIVFSFLLVVSNLTYSTPVFQAGTGTNSTVAGVNNIATGDRSSAVGYLNTTSEENSSAMGYNNTASGKDSSAIGNLNSANKDNSSAVGFFNTADGKDSLAMGYHNETKKVSSTAVGVENKANAENSSAIGYNNKANAENSLAVGFSNTADGKLSSAVGVSNKATKQGCSAVGVINTADGVDSSAVGTNNEAKGDFSSAVGFSNTASAINSSAVGVGNKATKQASSAMGYKNEAKGDFSSAVGYENKANADNSSAIGRSNEASADFTSAIGYKNIASARDSVAVGNSNEVTKQYASAVGVNNKASEDFSSAIGFSNTVSGNSSSTFGVENIVTGNYSTAVGYKNKVSDNGSYAFGNDNTINGDNNFVLGNNVNIGAGIQNSVALGNNSTVSSSNEVSVGSKGKERKITNVADGEVSATSTDAVTGKQLYKAMQNSGAASIENLKSEVYEKIDNVKDEVRGVGSLSAALAGLHPMQYDPKAPAQVMAALGHYKDRQAVAVGASYYFNDRFMMSTGIALSGEKKTKTMANVGFTLKLGKGSGVSYNETPLYTIQDEVKRLTLENNKQAKENQELKAKVELQGVENQELKERVKNLEEKLNKLLKNK
;
A
#
# COMPACT_ATOMS: atom_id res chain seq x y z
N MET A 1 -34.64 8.35 18.17
CA MET A 1 -35.10 9.73 18.40
C MET A 1 -34.41 10.64 17.39
N LYS A 2 -35.13 11.01 16.32
CA LYS A 2 -34.64 11.98 15.34
C LYS A 2 -34.79 13.37 15.95
N LYS A 3 -33.70 14.03 16.36
CA LYS A 3 -33.73 15.47 16.60
C LYS A 3 -33.47 16.16 15.27
N SER A 4 -34.51 16.61 14.65
CA SER A 4 -34.49 17.59 13.57
C SER A 4 -33.86 18.87 14.12
N ILE A 5 -32.65 19.20 13.67
CA ILE A 5 -32.08 20.52 13.84
C ILE A 5 -32.78 21.41 12.79
N SER A 6 -33.85 22.04 13.22
CA SER A 6 -34.48 23.09 12.45
C SER A 6 -33.49 24.24 12.35
N LEU A 7 -32.92 24.43 11.15
CA LEU A 7 -32.15 25.61 10.79
C LEU A 7 -33.16 26.77 10.80
N LYS A 8 -33.29 27.43 11.96
CA LYS A 8 -34.01 28.70 12.01
C LYS A 8 -33.13 29.70 11.28
N LEU A 9 -33.45 29.89 10.02
CA LEU A 9 -33.07 31.09 9.29
C LEU A 9 -33.56 32.27 10.12
N ILE A 10 -32.65 32.89 10.89
CA ILE A 10 -32.93 34.17 11.54
C ILE A 10 -32.95 35.19 10.40
N VAL A 11 -34.10 35.30 9.75
CA VAL A 11 -34.44 36.49 9.02
C VAL A 11 -34.57 37.56 10.09
N PHE A 12 -33.51 38.34 10.30
CA PHE A 12 -33.61 39.59 11.01
C PHE A 12 -34.54 40.50 10.21
N SER A 13 -35.83 40.36 10.47
CA SER A 13 -36.76 41.43 10.15
C SER A 13 -36.26 42.64 10.95
N PHE A 14 -35.77 43.65 10.23
CA PHE A 14 -35.61 44.99 10.74
C PHE A 14 -36.96 45.44 11.30
N LEU A 15 -37.17 45.21 12.61
CA LEU A 15 -38.22 45.90 13.32
C LEU A 15 -37.73 47.34 13.46
N LEU A 16 -38.09 48.17 12.50
CA LEU A 16 -38.03 49.62 12.64
C LEU A 16 -38.97 49.95 13.82
N VAL A 17 -38.42 50.09 15.02
CA VAL A 17 -39.11 50.79 16.11
C VAL A 17 -39.16 52.26 15.68
N VAL A 18 -40.23 52.61 15.00
CA VAL A 18 -40.57 54.01 14.79
C VAL A 18 -41.10 54.53 16.12
N SER A 19 -40.18 54.86 17.05
CA SER A 19 -40.49 55.84 18.10
C SER A 19 -40.73 57.16 17.36
N ASN A 20 -41.78 57.90 17.74
CA ASN A 20 -42.11 59.22 17.22
C ASN A 20 -40.93 60.21 17.44
N LEU A 21 -39.93 60.07 16.63
CA LEU A 21 -38.97 61.12 16.37
C LEU A 21 -39.60 62.01 15.29
N THR A 22 -39.82 63.24 15.64
CA THR A 22 -40.07 64.32 14.65
C THR A 22 -39.03 64.16 13.54
N TYR A 23 -39.46 63.73 12.36
CA TYR A 23 -38.61 63.68 11.19
C TYR A 23 -38.26 65.11 10.82
N SER A 24 -37.19 65.70 11.41
CA SER A 24 -36.47 66.73 10.72
C SER A 24 -35.96 66.07 9.41
N THR A 25 -36.36 66.60 8.27
CA THR A 25 -35.76 66.24 6.97
C THR A 25 -34.25 66.18 7.19
N PRO A 26 -33.57 65.10 6.82
CA PRO A 26 -32.13 65.01 7.04
C PRO A 26 -31.48 66.18 6.30
N VAL A 27 -31.04 67.16 7.04
CA VAL A 27 -30.32 68.31 6.48
C VAL A 27 -28.91 67.79 6.24
N PHE A 28 -28.54 67.68 4.99
CA PHE A 28 -27.15 67.42 4.61
C PHE A 28 -26.38 68.68 4.98
N GLN A 29 -25.42 68.54 5.88
CA GLN A 29 -24.54 69.62 6.30
C GLN A 29 -23.10 69.33 5.83
N ALA A 30 -22.34 70.37 5.62
CA ALA A 30 -20.89 70.21 5.44
C ALA A 30 -20.25 69.72 6.75
N GLY A 31 -19.43 68.70 6.71
CA GLY A 31 -18.56 68.30 7.81
C GLY A 31 -17.35 69.27 7.91
N THR A 32 -16.35 68.90 8.69
CA THR A 32 -15.15 69.74 8.84
C THR A 32 -14.07 69.46 7.78
N GLY A 33 -14.12 68.36 7.06
CA GLY A 33 -13.27 68.07 5.92
C GLY A 33 -13.72 68.72 4.63
N THR A 34 -12.85 68.93 3.66
CA THR A 34 -13.15 69.52 2.35
C THR A 34 -14.13 68.64 1.56
N ASN A 35 -15.29 69.19 1.15
CA ASN A 35 -16.38 68.46 0.47
C ASN A 35 -16.94 67.28 1.29
N SER A 36 -16.79 67.29 2.61
CA SER A 36 -17.38 66.26 3.51
C SER A 36 -18.88 66.53 3.77
N THR A 37 -19.64 65.46 4.07
CA THR A 37 -21.08 65.51 4.27
C THR A 37 -21.46 64.89 5.61
N VAL A 38 -22.35 65.56 6.34
CA VAL A 38 -22.97 65.05 7.56
C VAL A 38 -24.48 65.11 7.41
N ALA A 39 -25.20 64.00 7.74
CA ALA A 39 -26.66 64.00 7.80
C ALA A 39 -27.14 63.17 9.02
N GLY A 40 -28.01 63.77 9.82
CA GLY A 40 -28.54 63.14 11.07
C GLY A 40 -28.00 63.74 12.36
N VAL A 41 -27.85 62.95 13.42
CA VAL A 41 -27.55 63.44 14.77
C VAL A 41 -26.20 62.98 15.25
N ASN A 42 -25.38 63.89 15.78
CA ASN A 42 -24.06 63.59 16.39
C ASN A 42 -23.07 62.85 15.46
N ASN A 43 -23.19 63.06 14.14
CA ASN A 43 -22.25 62.53 13.18
C ASN A 43 -21.03 63.45 13.02
N ILE A 44 -19.85 62.88 12.79
CA ILE A 44 -18.59 63.63 12.60
C ILE A 44 -17.99 63.25 11.29
N ALA A 45 -17.70 64.22 10.39
CA ALA A 45 -17.00 63.99 9.12
C ALA A 45 -15.84 64.97 9.00
N THR A 46 -14.62 64.51 9.34
CA THR A 46 -13.40 65.31 9.34
C THR A 46 -12.50 65.08 8.14
N GLY A 47 -12.60 63.94 7.46
CA GLY A 47 -11.82 63.63 6.26
C GLY A 47 -12.34 64.34 5.03
N ASP A 48 -11.45 64.66 4.07
CA ASP A 48 -11.83 65.24 2.79
C ASP A 48 -12.72 64.26 2.01
N ARG A 49 -13.82 64.77 1.41
CA ARG A 49 -14.80 63.97 0.64
C ARG A 49 -15.42 62.82 1.47
N SER A 50 -15.42 62.91 2.79
CA SER A 50 -16.00 61.91 3.68
C SER A 50 -17.50 62.13 3.89
N SER A 51 -18.22 61.05 4.27
CA SER A 51 -19.68 61.06 4.49
C SER A 51 -20.05 60.37 5.78
N ALA A 52 -20.73 61.09 6.71
CA ALA A 52 -21.27 60.49 7.93
C ALA A 52 -22.79 60.70 8.02
N VAL A 53 -23.57 59.62 7.90
CA VAL A 53 -25.04 59.66 7.76
C VAL A 53 -25.74 58.79 8.82
N GLY A 54 -26.62 59.34 9.60
CA GLY A 54 -27.40 58.61 10.63
C GLY A 54 -27.21 59.16 12.05
N TYR A 55 -26.75 58.34 13.01
CA TYR A 55 -26.59 58.74 14.39
C TYR A 55 -25.22 58.28 14.94
N LEU A 56 -24.44 59.21 15.53
CA LEU A 56 -23.12 58.98 16.11
C LEU A 56 -22.08 58.36 15.17
N ASN A 57 -22.20 58.56 13.84
CA ASN A 57 -21.19 58.03 12.90
C ASN A 57 -20.00 58.95 12.80
N THR A 58 -18.79 58.41 12.67
CA THR A 58 -17.53 59.16 12.59
C THR A 58 -16.77 58.75 11.33
N THR A 59 -16.33 59.74 10.53
CA THR A 59 -15.38 59.57 9.43
C THR A 59 -14.21 60.50 9.60
N SER A 60 -12.95 60.00 9.48
CA SER A 60 -11.76 60.76 9.84
C SER A 60 -10.81 61.00 8.66
N GLU A 61 -10.82 60.13 7.66
CA GLU A 61 -9.85 60.18 6.56
C GLU A 61 -10.55 60.45 5.21
N GLU A 62 -9.72 60.74 4.19
CA GLU A 62 -10.18 61.04 2.84
C GLU A 62 -11.06 59.94 2.24
N ASN A 63 -12.17 60.28 1.57
CA ASN A 63 -13.16 59.41 0.93
C ASN A 63 -13.81 58.41 1.88
N SER A 64 -13.72 58.55 3.20
CA SER A 64 -14.31 57.62 4.15
C SER A 64 -15.82 57.77 4.26
N SER A 65 -16.55 56.72 4.49
CA SER A 65 -18.02 56.72 4.58
C SER A 65 -18.52 55.92 5.81
N ALA A 66 -19.35 56.56 6.64
CA ALA A 66 -20.00 55.93 7.78
C ALA A 66 -21.50 56.17 7.74
N MET A 67 -22.31 55.09 7.68
CA MET A 67 -23.74 55.17 7.55
C MET A 67 -24.48 54.25 8.52
N GLY A 68 -25.44 54.79 9.29
CA GLY A 68 -26.27 54.05 10.24
C GLY A 68 -26.15 54.55 11.67
N TYR A 69 -25.88 53.67 12.61
CA TYR A 69 -25.77 53.99 14.06
C TYR A 69 -24.37 53.66 14.59
N ASN A 70 -23.69 54.67 15.13
CA ASN A 70 -22.42 54.56 15.83
C ASN A 70 -21.35 53.76 15.03
N ASN A 71 -21.22 54.10 13.75
CA ASN A 71 -20.16 53.50 12.89
C ASN A 71 -18.94 54.39 12.82
N THR A 72 -17.76 53.82 12.72
CA THR A 72 -16.49 54.56 12.62
C THR A 72 -15.77 54.13 11.32
N ALA A 73 -15.51 55.07 10.44
CA ALA A 73 -14.67 54.88 9.24
C ALA A 73 -13.44 55.82 9.34
N SER A 74 -12.34 55.30 9.82
CA SER A 74 -11.14 56.08 10.13
C SER A 74 -9.95 55.80 9.22
N GLY A 75 -10.08 54.94 8.21
CA GLY A 75 -9.10 54.75 7.14
C GLY A 75 -9.45 55.55 5.89
N LYS A 76 -8.46 55.86 5.05
CA LYS A 76 -8.67 56.44 3.73
C LYS A 76 -9.46 55.44 2.84
N ASP A 77 -10.44 55.94 2.08
CA ASP A 77 -11.32 55.12 1.23
C ASP A 77 -12.04 54.01 2.00
N SER A 78 -12.26 54.18 3.33
CA SER A 78 -12.90 53.17 4.18
C SER A 78 -14.42 53.33 4.24
N SER A 79 -15.13 52.23 4.55
CA SER A 79 -16.61 52.19 4.63
C SER A 79 -17.08 51.46 5.88
N ALA A 80 -17.90 52.14 6.70
CA ALA A 80 -18.54 51.54 7.87
C ALA A 80 -20.07 51.70 7.79
N ILE A 81 -20.83 50.66 7.50
CA ILE A 81 -22.26 50.72 7.21
C ILE A 81 -23.07 49.78 8.12
N GLY A 82 -24.08 50.31 8.82
CA GLY A 82 -24.97 49.54 9.68
C GLY A 82 -24.96 50.03 11.11
N ASN A 83 -24.61 49.18 12.08
CA ASN A 83 -24.63 49.52 13.50
C ASN A 83 -23.34 49.06 14.21
N LEU A 84 -22.66 49.96 14.90
CA LEU A 84 -21.45 49.69 15.66
C LEU A 84 -20.30 49.07 14.83
N ASN A 85 -20.20 49.39 13.54
CA ASN A 85 -19.10 48.91 12.72
C ASN A 85 -17.89 49.84 12.76
N SER A 86 -16.70 49.28 12.63
CA SER A 86 -15.42 50.00 12.66
C SER A 86 -14.54 49.64 11.48
N ALA A 87 -14.27 50.57 10.57
CA ALA A 87 -13.38 50.43 9.42
C ALA A 87 -12.16 51.35 9.62
N ASN A 88 -11.07 50.77 10.17
CA ASN A 88 -10.01 51.56 10.78
C ASN A 88 -8.76 51.76 9.92
N LYS A 89 -8.68 51.16 8.75
CA LYS A 89 -7.52 51.24 7.85
C LYS A 89 -7.97 51.53 6.42
N ASP A 90 -6.98 51.93 5.58
CA ASP A 90 -7.22 52.31 4.18
C ASP A 90 -7.90 51.15 3.43
N ASN A 91 -8.87 51.54 2.56
CA ASN A 91 -9.69 50.62 1.76
C ASN A 91 -10.44 49.54 2.58
N SER A 92 -10.57 49.71 3.91
CA SER A 92 -11.29 48.76 4.74
C SER A 92 -12.80 48.96 4.68
N SER A 93 -13.54 47.85 4.76
CA SER A 93 -14.99 47.86 4.79
C SER A 93 -15.55 47.07 5.96
N ALA A 94 -16.41 47.69 6.77
CA ALA A 94 -17.13 47.07 7.88
C ALA A 94 -18.64 47.26 7.68
N VAL A 95 -19.39 46.18 7.40
CA VAL A 95 -20.79 46.26 7.00
C VAL A 95 -21.67 45.31 7.83
N GLY A 96 -22.72 45.81 8.47
CA GLY A 96 -23.66 45.03 9.25
C GLY A 96 -23.75 45.47 10.70
N PHE A 97 -23.52 44.58 11.68
CA PHE A 97 -23.63 44.89 13.10
C PHE A 97 -22.34 44.43 13.83
N PHE A 98 -21.68 45.39 14.51
CA PHE A 98 -20.54 45.16 15.37
C PHE A 98 -19.33 44.51 14.66
N ASN A 99 -19.08 44.85 13.38
CA ASN A 99 -17.95 44.36 12.63
C ASN A 99 -16.74 45.30 12.78
N THR A 100 -15.54 44.74 12.81
CA THR A 100 -14.28 45.47 12.91
C THR A 100 -13.34 45.12 11.74
N ALA A 101 -13.00 46.10 10.93
CA ALA A 101 -12.07 45.98 9.82
C ALA A 101 -10.79 46.80 10.12
N ASP A 102 -9.82 46.14 10.79
CA ASP A 102 -8.56 46.75 11.23
C ASP A 102 -7.39 46.54 10.25
N GLY A 103 -7.57 45.78 9.20
CA GLY A 103 -6.58 45.57 8.15
C GLY A 103 -6.74 46.56 6.99
N LYS A 104 -5.65 46.97 6.36
CA LYS A 104 -5.71 47.66 5.05
C LYS A 104 -6.29 46.71 4.00
N ASP A 105 -7.12 47.24 3.08
CA ASP A 105 -7.78 46.44 2.05
C ASP A 105 -8.62 45.28 2.60
N SER A 106 -9.16 45.40 3.83
CA SER A 106 -9.88 44.33 4.52
C SER A 106 -11.40 44.49 4.48
N LEU A 107 -12.13 43.36 4.59
CA LEU A 107 -13.59 43.31 4.59
C LEU A 107 -14.14 42.55 5.80
N ALA A 108 -14.93 43.20 6.65
CA ALA A 108 -15.69 42.58 7.72
C ALA A 108 -17.20 42.80 7.47
N MET A 109 -17.97 41.74 7.17
CA MET A 109 -19.37 41.84 6.77
C MET A 109 -20.28 40.86 7.52
N GLY A 110 -21.35 41.36 8.14
CA GLY A 110 -22.35 40.54 8.83
C GLY A 110 -22.51 40.92 10.31
N TYR A 111 -22.32 40.00 11.24
CA TYR A 111 -22.44 40.20 12.68
C TYR A 111 -21.16 39.82 13.40
N HIS A 112 -20.55 40.76 14.13
CA HIS A 112 -19.40 40.56 15.01
C HIS A 112 -18.19 39.90 14.32
N ASN A 113 -17.91 40.28 13.07
CA ASN A 113 -16.74 39.81 12.33
C ASN A 113 -15.54 40.74 12.58
N GLU A 114 -14.35 40.18 12.60
CA GLU A 114 -13.10 40.88 12.87
C GLU A 114 -12.02 40.56 11.83
N THR A 115 -11.44 41.61 11.22
CA THR A 115 -10.26 41.49 10.37
C THR A 115 -9.12 42.32 10.95
N LYS A 116 -7.89 41.77 11.01
CA LYS A 116 -6.78 42.45 11.70
C LYS A 116 -5.63 42.87 10.79
N LYS A 117 -5.47 42.25 9.65
CA LYS A 117 -4.29 42.44 8.80
C LYS A 117 -4.68 42.75 7.36
N VAL A 118 -3.66 43.10 6.57
CA VAL A 118 -3.84 43.48 5.16
C VAL A 118 -4.57 42.41 4.36
N SER A 119 -5.50 42.84 3.49
CA SER A 119 -6.26 41.97 2.59
C SER A 119 -7.01 40.82 3.26
N SER A 120 -7.37 40.98 4.55
CA SER A 120 -8.12 39.96 5.28
C SER A 120 -9.63 40.11 5.09
N THR A 121 -10.36 39.00 5.06
CA THR A 121 -11.81 38.96 4.83
C THR A 121 -12.52 38.15 5.91
N ALA A 122 -13.52 38.75 6.56
CA ALA A 122 -14.39 38.08 7.53
C ALA A 122 -15.86 38.32 7.16
N VAL A 123 -16.61 37.30 6.77
CA VAL A 123 -17.99 37.43 6.29
C VAL A 123 -18.91 36.42 6.98
N GLY A 124 -20.01 36.89 7.56
CA GLY A 124 -20.99 36.07 8.25
C GLY A 124 -21.18 36.45 9.71
N VAL A 125 -21.01 35.51 10.65
CA VAL A 125 -21.23 35.73 12.08
C VAL A 125 -20.03 35.27 12.89
N GLU A 126 -19.48 36.17 13.72
CA GLU A 126 -18.38 35.89 14.66
C GLU A 126 -17.11 35.36 14.02
N ASN A 127 -16.85 35.66 12.74
CA ASN A 127 -15.66 35.22 12.03
C ASN A 127 -14.45 36.12 12.37
N LYS A 128 -13.25 35.53 12.43
CA LYS A 128 -11.99 36.23 12.69
C LYS A 128 -10.94 35.93 11.63
N ALA A 129 -10.56 36.94 10.87
CA ALA A 129 -9.46 36.88 9.91
C ALA A 129 -8.28 37.67 10.49
N ASN A 130 -7.38 36.98 11.18
CA ASN A 130 -6.37 37.61 12.03
C ASN A 130 -5.02 37.86 11.36
N ALA A 131 -4.83 37.39 10.13
CA ALA A 131 -3.56 37.44 9.43
C ALA A 131 -3.70 38.03 8.03
N GLU A 132 -2.57 38.32 7.39
CA GLU A 132 -2.50 38.85 6.03
C GLU A 132 -3.08 37.86 5.00
N ASN A 133 -3.89 38.38 4.07
CA ASN A 133 -4.58 37.60 3.05
C ASN A 133 -5.43 36.45 3.62
N SER A 134 -5.83 36.51 4.87
CA SER A 134 -6.65 35.46 5.50
C SER A 134 -8.13 35.68 5.23
N SER A 135 -8.90 34.57 5.12
CA SER A 135 -10.34 34.62 4.89
C SER A 135 -11.09 33.74 5.87
N ALA A 136 -12.07 34.31 6.59
CA ALA A 136 -12.94 33.62 7.52
C ALA A 136 -14.41 33.87 7.13
N ILE A 137 -15.12 32.85 6.66
CA ILE A 137 -16.46 33.00 6.05
C ILE A 137 -17.44 32.00 6.65
N GLY A 138 -18.58 32.47 7.15
CA GLY A 138 -19.64 31.64 7.73
C GLY A 138 -19.96 31.99 9.19
N TYR A 139 -19.86 31.03 10.09
CA TYR A 139 -20.13 31.20 11.52
C TYR A 139 -18.93 30.77 12.37
N ASN A 140 -18.42 31.66 13.21
CA ASN A 140 -17.35 31.42 14.20
C ASN A 140 -16.08 30.75 13.62
N ASN A 141 -15.72 31.15 12.38
CA ASN A 141 -14.48 30.67 11.76
C ASN A 141 -13.28 31.54 12.16
N LYS A 142 -12.08 30.93 12.25
CA LYS A 142 -10.84 31.59 12.58
C LYS A 142 -9.78 31.31 11.53
N ALA A 143 -9.35 32.34 10.82
CA ALA A 143 -8.22 32.28 9.88
C ALA A 143 -7.06 33.08 10.51
N ASN A 144 -6.16 32.36 11.20
CA ASN A 144 -5.18 32.97 12.10
C ASN A 144 -3.79 33.17 11.47
N ALA A 145 -3.55 32.60 10.31
CA ALA A 145 -2.25 32.63 9.65
C ALA A 145 -2.32 33.27 8.25
N GLU A 146 -1.18 33.73 7.76
CA GLU A 146 -1.01 34.33 6.43
C GLU A 146 -1.51 33.38 5.31
N ASN A 147 -2.31 33.92 4.40
CA ASN A 147 -2.93 33.17 3.31
C ASN A 147 -3.80 31.98 3.79
N SER A 148 -4.34 32.02 5.01
CA SER A 148 -5.20 30.97 5.54
C SER A 148 -6.66 31.18 5.17
N LEU A 149 -7.41 30.06 5.07
CA LEU A 149 -8.81 30.03 4.69
C LEU A 149 -9.63 29.23 5.72
N ALA A 150 -10.65 29.82 6.33
CA ALA A 150 -11.59 29.15 7.22
C ALA A 150 -13.04 29.41 6.77
N VAL A 151 -13.75 28.39 6.25
CA VAL A 151 -15.08 28.55 5.65
C VAL A 151 -16.06 27.54 6.23
N GLY A 152 -17.23 28.00 6.67
CA GLY A 152 -18.32 27.17 7.17
C GLY A 152 -18.70 27.46 8.62
N PHE A 153 -18.67 26.45 9.50
CA PHE A 153 -19.05 26.57 10.91
C PHE A 153 -17.89 26.17 11.83
N SER A 154 -17.42 27.07 12.65
CA SER A 154 -16.40 26.84 13.71
C SER A 154 -15.09 26.21 13.21
N ASN A 155 -14.64 26.55 12.00
CA ASN A 155 -13.37 26.08 11.47
C ASN A 155 -12.21 26.95 11.95
N THR A 156 -11.03 26.35 12.10
CA THR A 156 -9.81 27.04 12.51
C THR A 156 -8.66 26.73 11.55
N ALA A 157 -8.11 27.75 10.92
CA ALA A 157 -6.95 27.69 10.04
C ALA A 157 -5.79 28.47 10.69
N ASP A 158 -4.91 27.75 11.38
CA ASP A 158 -3.80 28.32 12.17
C ASP A 158 -2.46 28.30 11.44
N GLY A 159 -2.34 27.50 10.38
CA GLY A 159 -1.12 27.37 9.60
C GLY A 159 -1.06 28.35 8.42
N LYS A 160 0.12 28.83 8.06
CA LYS A 160 0.34 29.59 6.82
C LYS A 160 -0.09 28.76 5.60
N LEU A 161 -0.84 29.35 4.68
CA LEU A 161 -1.37 28.68 3.49
C LEU A 161 -2.34 27.51 3.84
N SER A 162 -2.88 27.46 5.06
CA SER A 162 -3.79 26.39 5.48
C SER A 162 -5.23 26.65 5.10
N SER A 163 -6.00 25.57 4.95
CA SER A 163 -7.43 25.60 4.64
C SER A 163 -8.25 24.77 5.64
N ALA A 164 -9.27 25.34 6.24
CA ALA A 164 -10.24 24.65 7.08
C ALA A 164 -11.66 24.94 6.56
N VAL A 165 -12.31 23.95 5.95
CA VAL A 165 -13.57 24.14 5.23
C VAL A 165 -14.63 23.13 5.68
N GLY A 166 -15.81 23.60 6.09
CA GLY A 166 -16.92 22.76 6.53
C GLY A 166 -17.34 23.00 7.97
N VAL A 167 -17.34 22.00 8.84
CA VAL A 167 -17.79 22.12 10.23
C VAL A 167 -16.72 21.65 11.19
N SER A 168 -16.27 22.52 12.07
CA SER A 168 -15.34 22.23 13.17
C SER A 168 -14.02 21.58 12.71
N ASN A 169 -13.53 21.96 11.54
CA ASN A 169 -12.24 21.49 11.03
C ASN A 169 -11.09 22.34 11.58
N LYS A 170 -9.93 21.72 11.76
CA LYS A 170 -8.73 22.35 12.28
C LYS A 170 -7.53 22.09 11.38
N ALA A 171 -6.93 23.15 10.85
CA ALA A 171 -5.75 23.12 10.00
C ALA A 171 -4.64 23.95 10.67
N THR A 172 -3.62 23.26 11.27
CA THR A 172 -2.73 23.92 12.24
C THR A 172 -1.34 24.27 11.73
N LYS A 173 -0.87 23.59 10.69
CA LYS A 173 0.47 23.76 10.16
C LYS A 173 0.45 24.37 8.75
N GLN A 174 1.65 24.74 8.27
CA GLN A 174 1.81 25.28 6.93
C GLN A 174 1.27 24.33 5.86
N GLY A 175 0.55 24.87 4.89
CA GLY A 175 0.05 24.15 3.71
C GLY A 175 -1.02 23.09 4.00
N CYS A 176 -1.39 22.88 5.26
CA CYS A 176 -2.32 21.81 5.60
C CYS A 176 -3.78 22.13 5.23
N SER A 177 -4.57 21.09 4.95
CA SER A 177 -5.96 21.20 4.54
C SER A 177 -6.87 20.29 5.37
N ALA A 178 -7.90 20.86 5.98
CA ALA A 178 -8.93 20.14 6.74
C ALA A 178 -10.31 20.45 6.16
N VAL A 179 -10.95 19.48 5.50
CA VAL A 179 -12.19 19.69 4.73
C VAL A 179 -13.27 18.68 5.13
N GLY A 180 -14.45 19.15 5.51
CA GLY A 180 -15.58 18.31 5.88
C GLY A 180 -16.07 18.57 7.31
N VAL A 181 -16.11 17.55 8.16
CA VAL A 181 -16.64 17.65 9.51
C VAL A 181 -15.65 17.10 10.55
N ILE A 182 -15.23 17.93 11.49
CA ILE A 182 -14.35 17.56 12.63
C ILE A 182 -13.03 16.93 12.16
N ASN A 183 -12.46 17.39 11.06
CA ASN A 183 -11.15 16.92 10.60
C ASN A 183 -10.03 17.75 11.23
N THR A 184 -8.90 17.12 11.52
CA THR A 184 -7.67 17.76 12.01
C THR A 184 -6.51 17.46 11.07
N ALA A 185 -5.96 18.52 10.45
CA ALA A 185 -4.72 18.48 9.69
C ALA A 185 -3.64 19.21 10.50
N ASP A 186 -2.70 18.48 11.10
CA ASP A 186 -1.71 18.97 12.06
C ASP A 186 -0.25 18.72 11.62
N GLY A 187 -0.03 18.17 10.45
CA GLY A 187 1.28 18.08 9.79
C GLY A 187 1.48 19.17 8.74
N VAL A 188 2.73 19.53 8.43
CA VAL A 188 3.06 20.41 7.30
C VAL A 188 2.58 19.75 6.01
N ASP A 189 1.90 20.50 5.16
CA ASP A 189 1.33 20.02 3.89
C ASP A 189 0.47 18.76 4.02
N SER A 190 -0.16 18.57 5.20
CA SER A 190 -1.05 17.44 5.46
C SER A 190 -2.49 17.70 4.99
N SER A 191 -3.22 16.63 4.72
CA SER A 191 -4.60 16.70 4.25
C SER A 191 -5.53 15.80 5.07
N ALA A 192 -6.60 16.37 5.64
CA ALA A 192 -7.65 15.65 6.36
C ALA A 192 -9.01 15.98 5.73
N VAL A 193 -9.61 15.01 5.02
CA VAL A 193 -10.82 15.24 4.21
C VAL A 193 -11.91 14.23 4.55
N GLY A 194 -13.10 14.70 4.84
CA GLY A 194 -14.27 13.87 5.17
C GLY A 194 -14.83 14.14 6.56
N THR A 195 -14.89 13.12 7.41
CA THR A 195 -15.43 13.26 8.76
C THR A 195 -14.51 12.62 9.80
N ASN A 196 -14.13 13.38 10.80
CA ASN A 196 -13.34 12.92 11.93
C ASN A 196 -12.00 12.28 11.56
N ASN A 197 -11.32 12.83 10.53
CA ASN A 197 -10.00 12.36 10.11
C ASN A 197 -8.89 13.16 10.79
N GLU A 198 -7.78 12.50 11.07
CA GLU A 198 -6.59 13.10 11.69
C GLU A 198 -5.36 12.88 10.81
N ALA A 199 -4.81 13.93 10.21
CA ALA A 199 -3.56 13.94 9.46
C ALA A 199 -2.50 14.70 10.27
N LYS A 200 -1.70 13.97 11.08
CA LYS A 200 -0.75 14.55 12.05
C LYS A 200 0.68 14.61 11.57
N GLY A 201 1.06 13.71 10.68
CA GLY A 201 2.40 13.70 10.11
C GLY A 201 2.56 14.73 9.00
N ASP A 202 3.77 15.20 8.79
CA ASP A 202 4.07 16.06 7.64
C ASP A 202 3.83 15.28 6.34
N PHE A 203 3.25 15.92 5.35
CA PHE A 203 2.86 15.31 4.07
C PHE A 203 1.90 14.13 4.20
N SER A 204 1.19 14.02 5.34
CA SER A 204 0.26 12.93 5.58
C SER A 204 -1.13 13.20 4.99
N SER A 205 -1.85 12.14 4.69
CA SER A 205 -3.20 12.20 4.14
C SER A 205 -4.17 11.31 4.90
N ALA A 206 -5.27 11.87 5.40
CA ALA A 206 -6.35 11.15 6.07
C ALA A 206 -7.69 11.49 5.39
N VAL A 207 -8.26 10.54 4.63
CA VAL A 207 -9.43 10.81 3.79
C VAL A 207 -10.54 9.79 4.05
N GLY A 208 -11.75 10.28 4.33
CA GLY A 208 -12.94 9.47 4.54
C GLY A 208 -13.57 9.66 5.91
N PHE A 209 -13.72 8.60 6.71
CA PHE A 209 -14.32 8.65 8.04
C PHE A 209 -13.40 8.04 9.11
N SER A 210 -13.06 8.82 10.12
CA SER A 210 -12.26 8.39 11.29
C SER A 210 -10.93 7.74 10.94
N ASN A 211 -10.23 8.26 9.93
CA ASN A 211 -8.89 7.79 9.57
C ASN A 211 -7.82 8.58 10.32
N THR A 212 -6.71 7.93 10.63
CA THR A 212 -5.56 8.54 11.31
C THR A 212 -4.27 8.29 10.52
N ALA A 213 -3.63 9.35 10.06
CA ALA A 213 -2.31 9.35 9.41
C ALA A 213 -1.35 10.15 10.31
N SER A 214 -0.53 9.44 11.12
CA SER A 214 0.19 10.09 12.23
C SER A 214 1.64 10.42 11.93
N ALA A 215 2.24 9.81 10.94
CA ALA A 215 3.65 9.96 10.64
C ALA A 215 3.90 10.62 9.28
N ILE A 216 5.14 11.04 9.06
CA ILE A 216 5.56 11.67 7.80
C ILE A 216 5.26 10.77 6.60
N ASN A 217 4.70 11.37 5.55
CA ASN A 217 4.29 10.68 4.31
C ASN A 217 3.29 9.53 4.53
N SER A 218 2.61 9.45 5.67
CA SER A 218 1.62 8.40 5.91
C SER A 218 0.28 8.70 5.23
N SER A 219 -0.44 7.65 4.83
CA SER A 219 -1.72 7.76 4.14
C SER A 219 -2.77 6.84 4.76
N ALA A 220 -3.92 7.39 5.16
CA ALA A 220 -5.05 6.64 5.70
C ALA A 220 -6.34 7.02 4.96
N VAL A 221 -6.89 6.11 4.15
CA VAL A 221 -8.00 6.40 3.25
C VAL A 221 -9.13 5.39 3.42
N GLY A 222 -10.36 5.86 3.63
CA GLY A 222 -11.55 5.03 3.79
C GLY A 222 -12.22 5.21 5.15
N VAL A 223 -12.39 4.15 5.92
CA VAL A 223 -13.09 4.20 7.21
C VAL A 223 -12.26 3.54 8.31
N GLY A 224 -11.92 4.30 9.32
CA GLY A 224 -11.25 3.81 10.53
C GLY A 224 -9.84 3.27 10.33
N ASN A 225 -9.15 3.68 9.25
CA ASN A 225 -7.79 3.24 8.95
C ASN A 225 -6.75 4.00 9.78
N LYS A 226 -5.66 3.32 10.12
CA LYS A 226 -4.54 3.88 10.88
C LYS A 226 -3.21 3.64 10.18
N ALA A 227 -2.57 4.71 9.74
CA ALA A 227 -1.22 4.72 9.20
C ALA A 227 -0.33 5.50 10.18
N THR A 228 0.47 4.80 10.99
CA THR A 228 1.09 5.40 12.18
C THR A 228 2.59 5.56 12.10
N LYS A 229 3.20 5.08 11.04
CA LYS A 229 4.64 5.12 10.82
C LYS A 229 5.00 5.76 9.47
N GLN A 230 6.28 6.07 9.30
CA GLN A 230 6.79 6.77 8.12
C GLN A 230 6.42 6.04 6.83
N ALA A 231 5.89 6.79 5.87
CA ALA A 231 5.48 6.27 4.57
C ALA A 231 4.55 5.05 4.62
N SER A 232 3.84 4.86 5.75
CA SER A 232 2.85 3.80 5.89
C SER A 232 1.55 4.12 5.17
N SER A 233 0.88 3.12 4.64
CA SER A 233 -0.38 3.26 3.92
C SER A 233 -1.46 2.33 4.47
N ALA A 234 -2.61 2.87 4.87
CA ALA A 234 -3.76 2.11 5.33
C ALA A 234 -5.00 2.53 4.52
N MET A 235 -5.54 1.63 3.70
CA MET A 235 -6.62 1.95 2.77
C MET A 235 -7.77 0.95 2.83
N GLY A 236 -9.00 1.44 2.99
CA GLY A 236 -10.23 0.64 3.02
C GLY A 236 -10.97 0.77 4.34
N TYR A 237 -11.19 -0.33 5.06
CA TYR A 237 -11.93 -0.36 6.32
C TYR A 237 -11.11 -0.95 7.46
N LYS A 238 -10.86 -0.17 8.49
CA LYS A 238 -10.16 -0.58 9.73
C LYS A 238 -8.81 -1.27 9.52
N ASN A 239 -8.04 -0.81 8.52
CA ASN A 239 -6.69 -1.31 8.31
C ASN A 239 -5.69 -0.59 9.22
N GLU A 240 -4.66 -1.32 9.66
CA GLU A 240 -3.59 -0.79 10.51
C GLU A 240 -2.23 -1.01 9.85
N ALA A 241 -1.55 0.08 9.47
CA ALA A 241 -0.18 0.09 8.96
C ALA A 241 0.72 0.71 10.05
N LYS A 242 1.47 -0.12 10.77
CA LYS A 242 2.24 0.24 11.97
C LYS A 242 3.75 0.11 11.80
N GLY A 243 4.26 -0.37 10.68
CA GLY A 243 5.68 -0.36 10.33
C GLY A 243 6.02 0.77 9.38
N ASP A 244 7.28 1.17 9.31
CA ASP A 244 7.77 2.09 8.30
C ASP A 244 7.63 1.45 6.90
N PHE A 245 7.18 2.19 5.93
CA PHE A 245 6.92 1.71 4.56
C PHE A 245 5.91 0.55 4.48
N SER A 246 5.09 0.35 5.52
CA SER A 246 4.10 -0.73 5.56
C SER A 246 2.83 -0.38 4.79
N SER A 247 2.15 -1.42 4.28
CA SER A 247 0.92 -1.26 3.51
C SER A 247 -0.19 -2.18 4.02
N ALA A 248 -1.32 -1.63 4.43
CA ALA A 248 -2.50 -2.36 4.86
C ALA A 248 -3.71 -1.94 4.02
N VAL A 249 -4.16 -2.80 3.09
CA VAL A 249 -5.17 -2.44 2.09
C VAL A 249 -6.33 -3.44 2.08
N GLY A 250 -7.56 -2.94 2.23
CA GLY A 250 -8.78 -3.73 2.17
C GLY A 250 -9.62 -3.64 3.45
N TYR A 251 -9.87 -4.75 4.12
CA TYR A 251 -10.73 -4.82 5.29
C TYR A 251 -10.02 -5.46 6.48
N GLU A 252 -9.84 -4.73 7.56
CA GLU A 252 -9.24 -5.19 8.82
C GLU A 252 -7.86 -5.87 8.68
N ASN A 253 -7.01 -5.38 7.77
CA ASN A 253 -5.66 -5.88 7.61
C ASN A 253 -4.70 -5.18 8.58
N LYS A 254 -3.65 -5.91 9.00
CA LYS A 254 -2.61 -5.42 9.90
C LYS A 254 -1.24 -5.62 9.28
N ALA A 255 -0.57 -4.54 8.96
CA ALA A 255 0.84 -4.50 8.56
C ALA A 255 1.64 -3.87 9.71
N ASN A 256 2.15 -4.73 10.61
CA ASN A 256 2.64 -4.28 11.92
C ASN A 256 4.14 -3.98 11.98
N ALA A 257 4.89 -4.37 10.96
CA ALA A 257 6.34 -4.24 10.92
C ALA A 257 6.82 -3.51 9.66
N ASP A 258 8.10 -3.16 9.62
CA ASP A 258 8.69 -2.38 8.54
C ASP A 258 8.66 -3.13 7.20
N ASN A 259 8.36 -2.43 6.13
CA ASN A 259 8.24 -2.99 4.78
C ASN A 259 7.23 -4.15 4.68
N SER A 260 6.27 -4.25 5.61
CA SER A 260 5.25 -5.30 5.60
C SER A 260 4.04 -4.92 4.75
N SER A 261 3.43 -5.92 4.14
CA SER A 261 2.23 -5.75 3.32
C SER A 261 1.11 -6.68 3.76
N ALA A 262 -0.05 -6.14 4.10
CA ALA A 262 -1.26 -6.89 4.44
C ALA A 262 -2.40 -6.43 3.51
N ILE A 263 -2.78 -7.24 2.53
CA ILE A 263 -3.69 -6.83 1.45
C ILE A 263 -4.85 -7.82 1.34
N GLY A 264 -6.08 -7.32 1.38
CA GLY A 264 -7.30 -8.10 1.25
C GLY A 264 -8.18 -8.00 2.48
N ARG A 265 -8.47 -9.11 3.19
CA ARG A 265 -9.34 -9.08 4.36
C ARG A 265 -8.72 -9.84 5.52
N SER A 266 -8.60 -9.17 6.65
CA SER A 266 -8.15 -9.76 7.93
C SER A 266 -6.80 -10.46 7.84
N ASN A 267 -5.89 -9.95 7.01
CA ASN A 267 -4.53 -10.45 6.90
C ASN A 267 -3.63 -9.79 7.95
N GLU A 268 -2.63 -10.52 8.42
CA GLU A 268 -1.66 -10.03 9.39
C GLU A 268 -0.22 -10.27 8.92
N ALA A 269 0.53 -9.20 8.70
CA ALA A 269 1.94 -9.18 8.38
C ALA A 269 2.69 -8.55 9.55
N SER A 270 3.31 -9.37 10.41
CA SER A 270 3.75 -8.95 11.75
C SER A 270 5.25 -8.80 11.90
N ALA A 271 6.04 -9.14 10.89
CA ALA A 271 7.50 -8.99 10.88
C ALA A 271 7.97 -8.24 9.64
N ASP A 272 9.23 -7.80 9.65
CA ASP A 272 9.82 -7.02 8.57
C ASP A 272 9.83 -7.80 7.25
N PHE A 273 9.60 -7.09 6.16
CA PHE A 273 9.58 -7.63 4.79
C PHE A 273 8.57 -8.76 4.58
N THR A 274 7.48 -8.80 5.37
CA THR A 274 6.43 -9.82 5.23
C THR A 274 5.33 -9.42 4.27
N SER A 275 4.72 -10.42 3.64
CA SER A 275 3.54 -10.23 2.81
C SER A 275 2.42 -11.18 3.21
N ALA A 276 1.26 -10.66 3.58
CA ALA A 276 0.05 -11.41 3.85
C ALA A 276 -1.08 -10.92 2.92
N ILE A 277 -1.43 -11.69 1.91
CA ILE A 277 -2.30 -11.25 0.82
C ILE A 277 -3.48 -12.22 0.64
N GLY A 278 -4.71 -11.70 0.69
CA GLY A 278 -5.94 -12.46 0.47
C GLY A 278 -6.89 -12.41 1.67
N TYR A 279 -7.23 -13.54 2.27
CA TYR A 279 -8.16 -13.61 3.39
C TYR A 279 -7.58 -14.37 4.57
N LYS A 280 -7.52 -13.75 5.72
CA LYS A 280 -7.04 -14.34 6.99
C LYS A 280 -5.66 -15.00 6.92
N ASN A 281 -4.75 -14.46 6.12
CA ASN A 281 -3.38 -14.96 6.07
C ASN A 281 -2.55 -14.33 7.19
N ILE A 282 -1.62 -15.12 7.74
CA ILE A 282 -0.70 -14.70 8.80
C ILE A 282 0.74 -14.93 8.31
N ALA A 283 1.52 -13.87 8.21
CA ALA A 283 2.95 -13.88 7.96
C ALA A 283 3.65 -13.21 9.15
N SER A 284 4.21 -14.02 10.07
CA SER A 284 4.70 -13.53 11.36
C SER A 284 6.21 -13.56 11.55
N ALA A 285 6.95 -13.99 10.54
CA ALA A 285 8.41 -14.00 10.59
C ALA A 285 9.01 -13.25 9.41
N ARG A 286 10.21 -12.71 9.59
CA ARG A 286 10.91 -11.89 8.62
C ARG A 286 11.03 -12.57 7.24
N ASP A 287 10.89 -11.79 6.18
CA ASP A 287 10.97 -12.26 4.79
C ASP A 287 9.98 -13.40 4.46
N SER A 288 8.86 -13.51 5.20
CA SER A 288 7.86 -14.55 4.99
C SER A 288 6.68 -14.09 4.12
N VAL A 289 6.06 -15.04 3.44
CA VAL A 289 4.98 -14.77 2.48
C VAL A 289 3.79 -15.69 2.72
N ALA A 290 2.59 -15.14 2.93
CA ALA A 290 1.34 -15.87 3.05
C ALA A 290 0.31 -15.31 2.04
N VAL A 291 -0.06 -16.08 1.03
CA VAL A 291 -0.95 -15.63 -0.06
C VAL A 291 -2.11 -16.60 -0.27
N GLY A 292 -3.33 -16.09 -0.25
CA GLY A 292 -4.55 -16.86 -0.48
C GLY A 292 -5.54 -16.77 0.67
N ASN A 293 -5.92 -17.91 1.25
CA ASN A 293 -6.92 -17.96 2.32
C ASN A 293 -6.40 -18.77 3.51
N SER A 294 -6.38 -18.15 4.68
CA SER A 294 -6.05 -18.80 5.96
C SER A 294 -4.69 -19.51 5.96
N ASN A 295 -3.71 -18.98 5.26
CA ASN A 295 -2.35 -19.49 5.30
C ASN A 295 -1.61 -18.93 6.52
N GLU A 296 -0.76 -19.73 7.13
CA GLU A 296 0.04 -19.38 8.30
C GLU A 296 1.52 -19.61 8.04
N VAL A 297 2.34 -18.58 8.20
CA VAL A 297 3.79 -18.64 8.10
C VAL A 297 4.41 -18.06 9.36
N THR A 298 5.21 -18.85 10.06
CA THR A 298 5.74 -18.49 11.38
C THR A 298 7.26 -18.41 11.46
N LYS A 299 7.96 -18.68 10.37
CA LYS A 299 9.42 -18.71 10.32
C LYS A 299 9.99 -17.95 9.12
N GLN A 300 11.28 -17.61 9.20
CA GLN A 300 11.96 -16.76 8.23
C GLN A 300 12.09 -17.43 6.86
N TYR A 301 11.99 -16.61 5.81
CA TYR A 301 12.12 -17.06 4.42
C TYR A 301 11.12 -18.17 4.03
N ALA A 302 10.08 -18.37 4.84
CA ALA A 302 9.06 -19.37 4.57
C ALA A 302 7.89 -18.79 3.76
N SER A 303 7.20 -19.65 3.04
CA SER A 303 6.06 -19.25 2.23
C SER A 303 4.88 -20.23 2.33
N ALA A 304 3.66 -19.67 2.33
CA ALA A 304 2.43 -20.45 2.24
C ALA A 304 1.50 -19.81 1.19
N VAL A 305 1.16 -20.57 0.16
CA VAL A 305 0.35 -20.07 -0.96
C VAL A 305 -0.81 -21.00 -1.25
N GLY A 306 -2.03 -20.47 -1.26
CA GLY A 306 -3.25 -21.22 -1.51
C GLY A 306 -4.24 -21.13 -0.37
N VAL A 307 -4.73 -22.25 0.14
CA VAL A 307 -5.76 -22.25 1.17
C VAL A 307 -5.35 -23.15 2.34
N ASN A 308 -5.38 -22.58 3.55
CA ASN A 308 -5.15 -23.31 4.79
C ASN A 308 -3.79 -24.04 4.84
N ASN A 309 -2.74 -23.45 4.24
CA ASN A 309 -1.39 -23.99 4.29
C ASN A 309 -0.65 -23.45 5.51
N LYS A 310 0.26 -24.28 6.07
CA LYS A 310 1.09 -23.92 7.22
C LYS A 310 2.56 -24.19 6.92
N ALA A 311 3.38 -23.15 6.98
CA ALA A 311 4.84 -23.22 6.86
C ALA A 311 5.45 -22.74 8.19
N SER A 312 6.04 -23.67 8.95
CA SER A 312 6.40 -23.46 10.36
C SER A 312 7.88 -23.55 10.65
N GLU A 313 8.73 -23.73 9.64
CA GLU A 313 10.19 -23.73 9.77
C GLU A 313 10.87 -22.84 8.72
N ASP A 314 12.13 -22.50 8.96
CA ASP A 314 12.89 -21.62 8.08
C ASP A 314 13.02 -22.23 6.68
N PHE A 315 12.91 -21.38 5.65
CA PHE A 315 12.98 -21.77 4.25
C PHE A 315 11.92 -22.81 3.83
N SER A 316 10.85 -22.98 4.62
CA SER A 316 9.77 -23.93 4.29
C SER A 316 8.79 -23.34 3.30
N SER A 317 8.21 -24.21 2.44
CA SER A 317 7.23 -23.78 1.44
C SER A 317 6.01 -24.71 1.41
N ALA A 318 4.81 -24.16 1.62
CA ALA A 318 3.55 -24.89 1.60
C ALA A 318 2.61 -24.31 0.53
N ILE A 319 2.39 -25.03 -0.56
CA ILE A 319 1.63 -24.53 -1.72
C ILE A 319 0.47 -25.47 -2.04
N GLY A 320 -0.75 -24.92 -2.09
CA GLY A 320 -1.97 -25.64 -2.46
C GLY A 320 -3.06 -25.55 -1.41
N PHE A 321 -3.59 -26.68 -0.96
CA PHE A 321 -4.69 -26.73 0.01
C PHE A 321 -4.33 -27.59 1.22
N SER A 322 -4.44 -27.03 2.41
CA SER A 322 -4.25 -27.73 3.70
C SER A 322 -2.91 -28.47 3.83
N ASN A 323 -1.84 -27.93 3.27
CA ASN A 323 -0.53 -28.51 3.43
C ASN A 323 0.14 -28.01 4.72
N THR A 324 0.94 -28.86 5.34
CA THR A 324 1.73 -28.51 6.54
C THR A 324 3.19 -28.85 6.32
N VAL A 325 4.07 -27.85 6.49
CA VAL A 325 5.53 -28.01 6.45
C VAL A 325 6.09 -27.54 7.77
N SER A 326 6.72 -28.44 8.49
CA SER A 326 7.45 -28.17 9.72
C SER A 326 8.89 -28.72 9.72
N GLY A 327 9.40 -29.06 8.54
CA GLY A 327 10.81 -29.34 8.31
C GLY A 327 11.53 -28.12 7.73
N ASN A 328 12.75 -27.85 8.19
CA ASN A 328 13.59 -26.78 7.65
C ASN A 328 13.94 -27.06 6.18
N SER A 329 13.93 -26.03 5.35
CA SER A 329 14.24 -26.12 3.92
C SER A 329 13.42 -27.17 3.17
N SER A 330 12.15 -27.34 3.56
CA SER A 330 11.27 -28.38 3.05
C SER A 330 10.07 -27.80 2.32
N SER A 331 9.44 -28.59 1.45
CA SER A 331 8.37 -28.08 0.60
C SER A 331 7.21 -29.06 0.44
N THR A 332 6.02 -28.50 0.31
CA THR A 332 4.83 -29.23 -0.14
C THR A 332 4.18 -28.55 -1.33
N PHE A 333 3.69 -29.33 -2.26
CA PHE A 333 2.87 -28.85 -3.36
C PHE A 333 1.68 -29.79 -3.58
N GLY A 334 0.46 -29.29 -3.47
CA GLY A 334 -0.76 -30.05 -3.69
C GLY A 334 -1.76 -29.94 -2.54
N VAL A 335 -2.30 -31.07 -2.09
CA VAL A 335 -3.42 -31.07 -1.13
C VAL A 335 -3.13 -31.98 0.05
N GLU A 336 -3.30 -31.46 1.26
CA GLU A 336 -3.21 -32.22 2.52
C GLU A 336 -1.87 -32.96 2.72
N ASN A 337 -0.76 -32.45 2.15
CA ASN A 337 0.55 -33.02 2.37
C ASN A 337 1.13 -32.54 3.72
N ILE A 338 1.87 -33.41 4.39
CA ILE A 338 2.55 -33.13 5.65
C ILE A 338 4.03 -33.48 5.51
N VAL A 339 4.89 -32.51 5.69
CA VAL A 339 6.34 -32.69 5.71
C VAL A 339 6.91 -32.18 7.03
N THR A 340 7.50 -33.07 7.81
CA THR A 340 8.15 -32.74 9.08
C THR A 340 9.66 -32.94 9.04
N GLY A 341 10.16 -33.70 8.08
CA GLY A 341 11.60 -33.89 7.85
C GLY A 341 12.25 -32.68 7.19
N ASN A 342 13.50 -32.39 7.55
CA ASN A 342 14.29 -31.33 6.92
C ASN A 342 14.71 -31.72 5.50
N TYR A 343 14.87 -30.74 4.63
CA TYR A 343 15.30 -30.93 3.24
C TYR A 343 14.41 -31.91 2.47
N SER A 344 13.13 -31.99 2.83
CA SER A 344 12.18 -32.99 2.32
C SER A 344 11.08 -32.34 1.51
N THR A 345 10.51 -33.10 0.56
CA THR A 345 9.46 -32.59 -0.32
C THR A 345 8.33 -33.58 -0.49
N ALA A 346 7.09 -33.08 -0.49
CA ALA A 346 5.90 -33.84 -0.82
C ALA A 346 5.09 -33.13 -1.93
N VAL A 347 4.80 -33.83 -3.01
CA VAL A 347 4.00 -33.32 -4.14
C VAL A 347 2.85 -34.27 -4.43
N GLY A 348 1.63 -33.74 -4.43
CA GLY A 348 0.40 -34.49 -4.70
C GLY A 348 -0.63 -34.40 -3.60
N TYR A 349 -1.21 -35.51 -3.22
CA TYR A 349 -2.31 -35.56 -2.26
C TYR A 349 -2.00 -36.47 -1.07
N LYS A 350 -2.18 -35.95 0.14
CA LYS A 350 -2.04 -36.71 1.41
C LYS A 350 -0.72 -37.44 1.61
N ASN A 351 0.38 -36.93 1.09
CA ASN A 351 1.68 -37.50 1.38
C ASN A 351 2.17 -37.07 2.77
N LYS A 352 2.77 -37.98 3.49
CA LYS A 352 3.41 -37.74 4.79
C LYS A 352 4.90 -38.08 4.71
N VAL A 353 5.76 -37.08 4.88
CA VAL A 353 7.22 -37.24 4.88
C VAL A 353 7.75 -36.78 6.23
N SER A 354 8.19 -37.73 7.06
CA SER A 354 8.54 -37.45 8.46
C SER A 354 10.03 -37.23 8.69
N ASP A 355 10.87 -37.83 7.87
CA ASP A 355 12.32 -37.82 8.04
C ASP A 355 13.06 -37.03 6.93
N ASN A 356 14.35 -36.83 7.12
CA ASN A 356 15.13 -35.86 6.36
C ASN A 356 15.51 -36.35 4.95
N GLY A 357 15.68 -35.40 4.04
CA GLY A 357 16.18 -35.67 2.70
C GLY A 357 15.27 -36.54 1.84
N SER A 358 13.98 -36.67 2.19
CA SER A 358 13.06 -37.61 1.56
C SER A 358 12.04 -36.91 0.65
N TYR A 359 11.67 -37.57 -0.42
CA TYR A 359 10.84 -37.00 -1.48
C TYR A 359 9.66 -37.93 -1.84
N ALA A 360 8.45 -37.41 -1.77
CA ALA A 360 7.23 -38.10 -2.14
C ALA A 360 6.50 -37.40 -3.29
N PHE A 361 6.35 -38.08 -4.40
CA PHE A 361 5.57 -37.63 -5.56
C PHE A 361 4.41 -38.60 -5.80
N GLY A 362 3.18 -38.15 -5.66
CA GLY A 362 1.97 -38.94 -5.82
C GLY A 362 0.98 -38.76 -4.68
N ASN A 363 0.20 -39.80 -4.36
CA ASN A 363 -0.87 -39.69 -3.39
C ASN A 363 -0.72 -40.74 -2.27
N ASP A 364 -1.11 -40.34 -1.07
CA ASP A 364 -1.19 -41.23 0.09
C ASP A 364 0.12 -41.97 0.41
N ASN A 365 1.28 -41.34 0.15
CA ASN A 365 2.57 -41.92 0.47
C ASN A 365 2.97 -41.55 1.91
N THR A 366 3.58 -42.51 2.62
CA THR A 366 4.16 -42.28 3.95
C THR A 366 5.63 -42.67 3.93
N ILE A 367 6.50 -41.73 4.29
CA ILE A 367 7.95 -41.94 4.38
C ILE A 367 8.41 -41.59 5.80
N ASN A 368 8.92 -42.61 6.52
CA ASN A 368 9.45 -42.48 7.89
C ASN A 368 10.94 -42.89 7.96
N GLY A 369 11.70 -42.64 6.93
CA GLY A 369 13.15 -42.91 6.88
C GLY A 369 13.86 -41.88 6.03
N ASP A 370 15.15 -41.66 6.28
CA ASP A 370 15.96 -40.62 5.64
C ASP A 370 16.34 -40.96 4.19
N ASN A 371 16.47 -39.92 3.38
CA ASN A 371 17.02 -40.00 2.02
C ASN A 371 16.25 -40.97 1.09
N ASN A 372 14.93 -41.10 1.25
CA ASN A 372 14.11 -41.94 0.40
C ASN A 372 13.40 -41.15 -0.69
N PHE A 373 13.21 -41.78 -1.84
CA PHE A 373 12.48 -41.22 -2.97
C PHE A 373 11.31 -42.09 -3.36
N VAL A 374 10.11 -41.52 -3.39
CA VAL A 374 8.88 -42.18 -3.79
C VAL A 374 8.26 -41.49 -5.00
N LEU A 375 8.03 -42.24 -6.06
CA LEU A 375 7.21 -41.81 -7.20
C LEU A 375 6.08 -42.83 -7.41
N GLY A 376 4.92 -42.56 -6.86
CA GLY A 376 3.78 -43.47 -6.90
C GLY A 376 2.70 -43.12 -5.87
N ASN A 377 1.73 -43.99 -5.70
CA ASN A 377 0.66 -43.82 -4.72
C ASN A 377 0.64 -45.02 -3.73
N ASN A 378 0.17 -44.74 -2.51
CA ASN A 378 0.04 -45.74 -1.44
C ASN A 378 1.35 -46.48 -1.14
N VAL A 379 2.46 -45.76 -1.14
CA VAL A 379 3.77 -46.29 -0.77
C VAL A 379 4.05 -45.96 0.69
N ASN A 380 4.44 -46.98 1.45
CA ASN A 380 4.81 -46.84 2.85
C ASN A 380 6.27 -47.28 3.06
N ILE A 381 7.15 -46.35 3.39
CA ILE A 381 8.55 -46.62 3.78
C ILE A 381 8.61 -46.50 5.30
N GLY A 382 8.97 -47.59 5.97
CA GLY A 382 9.05 -47.67 7.44
C GLY A 382 10.24 -46.94 8.04
N ALA A 383 10.20 -46.72 9.34
CA ALA A 383 11.29 -46.13 10.10
C ALA A 383 12.59 -46.95 9.98
N GLY A 384 13.74 -46.28 9.82
CA GLY A 384 15.07 -46.93 9.71
C GLY A 384 15.41 -47.42 8.31
N ILE A 385 14.53 -47.34 7.33
CA ILE A 385 14.83 -47.60 5.92
C ILE A 385 15.37 -46.33 5.28
N GLN A 386 16.56 -46.36 4.72
CA GLN A 386 17.27 -45.21 4.20
C GLN A 386 17.78 -45.43 2.76
N ASN A 387 18.02 -44.34 2.05
CA ASN A 387 18.63 -44.33 0.72
C ASN A 387 17.89 -45.21 -0.32
N SER A 388 16.59 -45.30 -0.24
CA SER A 388 15.81 -46.21 -1.05
C SER A 388 14.85 -45.49 -1.98
N VAL A 389 14.51 -46.14 -3.08
CA VAL A 389 13.61 -45.60 -4.13
C VAL A 389 12.43 -46.54 -4.34
N ALA A 390 11.22 -46.03 -4.23
CA ALA A 390 9.99 -46.75 -4.61
C ALA A 390 9.39 -46.14 -5.87
N LEU A 391 9.32 -46.91 -6.95
CA LEU A 391 8.74 -46.50 -8.21
C LEU A 391 7.43 -47.25 -8.50
N GLY A 392 6.35 -46.49 -8.60
CA GLY A 392 5.02 -47.00 -8.93
C GLY A 392 4.11 -47.24 -7.70
N ASN A 393 2.82 -47.32 -7.98
CA ASN A 393 1.79 -47.41 -6.95
C ASN A 393 1.93 -48.73 -6.15
N ASN A 394 1.75 -48.65 -4.84
CA ASN A 394 1.84 -49.78 -3.92
C ASN A 394 3.19 -50.52 -3.97
N SER A 395 4.24 -49.87 -4.39
CA SER A 395 5.60 -50.45 -4.31
C SER A 395 6.01 -50.53 -2.84
N THR A 396 6.68 -51.62 -2.47
CA THR A 396 7.15 -51.84 -1.10
C THR A 396 8.66 -51.85 -1.06
N VAL A 397 9.25 -51.05 -0.17
CA VAL A 397 10.67 -51.07 0.14
C VAL A 397 10.85 -51.78 1.46
N SER A 398 11.67 -52.81 1.49
CA SER A 398 11.87 -53.68 2.64
C SER A 398 13.24 -53.52 3.33
N SER A 399 14.17 -52.90 2.66
CA SER A 399 15.52 -52.64 3.18
C SER A 399 16.10 -51.32 2.67
N SER A 400 17.12 -50.82 3.35
CA SER A 400 17.87 -49.64 2.89
C SER A 400 18.66 -49.92 1.59
N ASN A 401 18.90 -48.88 0.80
CA ASN A 401 19.64 -48.93 -0.46
C ASN A 401 18.95 -49.79 -1.55
N GLU A 402 17.64 -49.83 -1.56
CA GLU A 402 16.80 -50.61 -2.48
C GLU A 402 16.10 -49.70 -3.50
N VAL A 403 16.01 -50.15 -4.74
CA VAL A 403 15.08 -49.59 -5.74
C VAL A 403 13.97 -50.59 -5.97
N SER A 404 12.79 -50.29 -5.48
CA SER A 404 11.60 -51.16 -5.62
C SER A 404 10.65 -50.61 -6.68
N VAL A 405 10.26 -51.46 -7.61
CA VAL A 405 9.28 -51.14 -8.67
C VAL A 405 7.92 -51.83 -8.46
N GLY A 406 7.72 -52.53 -7.36
CA GLY A 406 6.49 -53.31 -7.09
C GLY A 406 6.37 -53.78 -5.66
N SER A 407 5.53 -54.78 -5.44
CA SER A 407 5.36 -55.44 -4.17
C SER A 407 5.20 -56.96 -4.33
N LYS A 408 5.38 -57.73 -3.26
CA LYS A 408 5.25 -59.19 -3.26
C LYS A 408 3.87 -59.59 -3.81
N GLY A 409 3.86 -60.43 -4.85
CA GLY A 409 2.65 -60.88 -5.57
C GLY A 409 2.04 -59.85 -6.51
N LYS A 410 2.69 -58.66 -6.66
CA LYS A 410 2.30 -57.60 -7.60
C LYS A 410 3.56 -56.94 -8.21
N GLU A 411 4.47 -57.82 -8.65
CA GLU A 411 5.72 -57.42 -9.26
C GLU A 411 5.49 -56.76 -10.62
N ARG A 412 6.33 -55.79 -11.00
CA ARG A 412 6.27 -55.12 -12.31
C ARG A 412 7.44 -55.53 -13.19
N LYS A 413 7.14 -55.66 -14.44
CA LYS A 413 8.20 -55.79 -15.47
C LYS A 413 8.83 -54.43 -15.72
N ILE A 414 10.14 -54.40 -15.72
CA ILE A 414 10.88 -53.29 -16.30
C ILE A 414 11.07 -53.62 -17.78
N THR A 415 10.31 -52.98 -18.66
CA THR A 415 10.33 -53.20 -20.09
C THR A 415 11.09 -52.11 -20.80
N ASN A 416 11.54 -52.40 -22.04
CA ASN A 416 12.33 -51.46 -22.84
C ASN A 416 13.68 -51.11 -22.20
N VAL A 417 14.13 -51.95 -21.29
CA VAL A 417 15.49 -51.91 -20.75
C VAL A 417 16.42 -52.53 -21.77
N ALA A 418 17.52 -51.87 -21.96
CA ALA A 418 18.59 -52.40 -22.81
C ALA A 418 19.27 -53.59 -22.17
N ASP A 419 20.07 -54.25 -22.96
CA ASP A 419 20.96 -55.30 -22.51
C ASP A 419 22.12 -54.71 -21.70
N GLY A 420 22.34 -55.13 -20.45
CA GLY A 420 23.40 -54.66 -19.55
C GLY A 420 24.79 -55.22 -19.90
N GLU A 421 25.85 -54.56 -19.38
CA GLU A 421 27.18 -55.15 -19.42
C GLU A 421 27.21 -56.46 -18.63
N VAL A 422 27.70 -57.50 -19.27
CA VAL A 422 27.90 -58.79 -18.61
C VAL A 422 29.41 -59.01 -18.42
N SER A 423 29.92 -58.56 -17.27
CA SER A 423 31.32 -58.73 -16.85
C SER A 423 31.38 -59.11 -15.36
N ALA A 424 32.55 -59.51 -14.88
CA ALA A 424 32.75 -59.89 -13.47
C ALA A 424 32.57 -58.71 -12.50
N THR A 425 32.61 -57.49 -12.98
CA THR A 425 32.51 -56.28 -12.17
C THR A 425 31.27 -55.43 -12.46
N SER A 426 30.43 -55.84 -13.45
CA SER A 426 29.21 -55.11 -13.79
C SER A 426 28.16 -55.20 -12.69
N THR A 427 27.50 -54.07 -12.47
CA THR A 427 26.35 -53.94 -11.60
C THR A 427 25.06 -53.67 -12.37
N ASP A 428 25.10 -53.82 -13.69
CA ASP A 428 23.95 -53.54 -14.56
C ASP A 428 22.88 -54.64 -14.46
N ALA A 429 21.62 -54.24 -14.66
CA ALA A 429 20.55 -55.19 -14.82
C ALA A 429 20.64 -55.91 -16.17
N VAL A 430 20.36 -57.19 -16.20
CA VAL A 430 20.31 -57.99 -17.43
C VAL A 430 18.88 -58.19 -17.92
N THR A 431 18.67 -58.20 -19.26
CA THR A 431 17.39 -58.46 -19.87
C THR A 431 17.08 -59.94 -19.97
N GLY A 432 15.79 -60.31 -20.03
CA GLY A 432 15.38 -61.70 -20.32
C GLY A 432 15.91 -62.23 -21.66
N LYS A 433 16.15 -61.34 -22.62
CA LYS A 433 16.76 -61.68 -23.93
C LYS A 433 18.26 -62.08 -23.77
N GLN A 434 19.00 -61.38 -22.91
CA GLN A 434 20.39 -61.71 -22.59
C GLN A 434 20.48 -63.04 -21.85
N LEU A 435 19.61 -63.22 -20.86
CA LEU A 435 19.52 -64.50 -20.12
C LEU A 435 19.17 -65.63 -21.06
N TYR A 436 18.16 -65.43 -21.95
CA TYR A 436 17.77 -66.45 -22.94
C TYR A 436 18.89 -66.79 -23.90
N LYS A 437 19.63 -65.78 -24.44
CA LYS A 437 20.84 -66.00 -25.26
C LYS A 437 21.96 -66.68 -24.50
N ALA A 438 22.19 -66.33 -23.24
CA ALA A 438 23.18 -67.00 -22.39
C ALA A 438 22.82 -68.46 -22.11
N MET A 439 21.51 -68.75 -21.90
CA MET A 439 21.01 -70.09 -21.71
C MET A 439 21.08 -70.96 -23.00
N GLN A 440 20.87 -70.32 -24.17
CA GLN A 440 21.05 -71.01 -25.46
C GLN A 440 22.50 -71.24 -25.86
N ASN A 441 23.36 -70.33 -25.50
CA ASN A 441 24.78 -70.37 -25.84
C ASN A 441 25.61 -70.67 -24.59
N SER A 442 25.45 -71.86 -23.99
CA SER A 442 26.33 -72.30 -22.91
C SER A 442 27.80 -72.53 -23.38
N GLY A 443 28.24 -71.89 -24.46
CA GLY A 443 29.55 -71.81 -25.03
C GLY A 443 30.04 -70.35 -25.14
N ALA A 444 31.31 -70.11 -24.86
CA ALA A 444 31.93 -68.80 -24.58
C ALA A 444 31.83 -67.69 -25.64
N ALA A 445 31.21 -67.92 -26.81
CA ALA A 445 31.16 -66.91 -27.90
C ALA A 445 29.96 -65.95 -27.86
N SER A 446 28.97 -66.23 -27.01
CA SER A 446 27.72 -65.41 -27.01
C SER A 446 27.71 -64.26 -26.01
N ILE A 447 28.69 -64.20 -25.14
CA ILE A 447 28.76 -63.21 -24.01
C ILE A 447 29.13 -61.79 -24.55
N GLU A 448 29.86 -61.70 -25.65
CA GLU A 448 30.37 -60.42 -26.15
C GLU A 448 29.33 -59.54 -26.85
N ASN A 449 28.28 -60.15 -27.43
CA ASN A 449 27.17 -59.43 -28.06
C ASN A 449 26.18 -58.84 -27.04
N LEU A 450 26.19 -59.35 -25.83
CA LEU A 450 25.33 -58.89 -24.77
C LEU A 450 25.69 -57.50 -24.21
N LYS A 451 26.92 -57.04 -24.40
CA LYS A 451 27.50 -55.88 -23.75
C LYS A 451 27.01 -54.51 -24.25
N SER A 452 26.66 -54.38 -25.48
CA SER A 452 26.37 -53.07 -26.10
C SER A 452 24.94 -52.60 -25.98
N GLU A 453 23.98 -53.50 -25.84
CA GLU A 453 22.55 -53.19 -25.93
C GLU A 453 21.90 -52.65 -24.61
N VAL A 454 22.53 -52.93 -23.45
CA VAL A 454 22.04 -52.51 -22.13
C VAL A 454 22.36 -51.05 -21.84
N TYR A 455 23.50 -50.55 -22.26
CA TYR A 455 23.89 -49.17 -21.96
C TYR A 455 23.01 -48.15 -22.68
N GLU A 456 22.62 -48.39 -23.94
CA GLU A 456 21.84 -47.44 -24.71
C GLU A 456 20.42 -47.22 -24.14
N LYS A 457 19.86 -48.23 -23.52
CA LYS A 457 18.47 -48.16 -23.02
C LYS A 457 18.36 -47.66 -21.57
N ILE A 458 19.36 -47.86 -20.72
CA ILE A 458 19.41 -47.25 -19.37
C ILE A 458 19.51 -45.73 -19.46
N ASP A 459 20.31 -45.21 -20.43
CA ASP A 459 20.43 -43.76 -20.64
C ASP A 459 19.12 -43.15 -21.17
N ASN A 460 18.39 -43.88 -22.01
CA ASN A 460 17.07 -43.46 -22.47
C ASN A 460 16.04 -43.32 -21.32
N VAL A 461 16.06 -44.25 -20.35
CA VAL A 461 15.16 -44.17 -19.16
C VAL A 461 15.57 -43.05 -18.21
N LYS A 462 16.88 -42.87 -18.01
CA LYS A 462 17.40 -41.71 -17.26
C LYS A 462 16.97 -40.40 -17.92
N ASP A 463 17.09 -40.36 -19.25
CA ASP A 463 16.69 -39.21 -20.05
C ASP A 463 15.18 -38.96 -19.97
N GLU A 464 14.41 -40.05 -19.96
CA GLU A 464 12.94 -39.93 -19.83
C GLU A 464 12.54 -39.34 -18.47
N VAL A 465 13.08 -39.87 -17.37
CA VAL A 465 12.83 -39.39 -16.01
C VAL A 465 13.34 -37.96 -15.82
N ARG A 466 14.52 -37.63 -16.38
CA ARG A 466 15.08 -36.29 -16.33
C ARG A 466 14.26 -35.31 -17.18
N GLY A 467 13.79 -35.72 -18.35
CA GLY A 467 12.90 -34.94 -19.20
C GLY A 467 11.59 -34.62 -18.49
N VAL A 468 10.94 -35.62 -17.90
CA VAL A 468 9.72 -35.41 -17.12
C VAL A 468 9.96 -34.48 -15.91
N GLY A 469 11.08 -34.65 -15.22
CA GLY A 469 11.45 -33.76 -14.10
C GLY A 469 11.62 -32.31 -14.52
N SER A 470 12.30 -32.04 -15.63
CA SER A 470 12.49 -30.68 -16.14
C SER A 470 11.18 -30.08 -16.68
N LEU A 471 10.34 -30.86 -17.35
CA LEU A 471 9.03 -30.44 -17.84
C LEU A 471 8.09 -30.07 -16.67
N SER A 472 8.06 -30.91 -15.63
CA SER A 472 7.26 -30.64 -14.43
C SER A 472 7.72 -29.38 -13.70
N ALA A 473 9.03 -29.18 -13.58
CA ALA A 473 9.60 -27.99 -12.98
C ALA A 473 9.26 -26.72 -13.78
N ALA A 474 9.29 -26.79 -15.11
CA ALA A 474 8.91 -25.70 -15.98
C ALA A 474 7.42 -25.34 -15.86
N LEU A 475 6.53 -26.34 -15.87
CA LEU A 475 5.09 -26.12 -15.71
C LEU A 475 4.73 -25.57 -14.32
N ALA A 476 5.42 -26.02 -13.28
CA ALA A 476 5.24 -25.50 -11.92
C ALA A 476 5.68 -24.04 -11.75
N GLY A 477 6.53 -23.54 -12.65
CA GLY A 477 6.96 -22.15 -12.68
C GLY A 477 5.95 -21.17 -13.31
N LEU A 478 4.88 -21.66 -13.94
CA LEU A 478 3.87 -20.80 -14.57
C LEU A 478 2.89 -20.25 -13.53
N HIS A 479 3.11 -19.01 -13.15
CA HIS A 479 2.26 -18.35 -12.16
C HIS A 479 1.55 -17.14 -12.77
N PRO A 480 0.23 -17.11 -12.77
CA PRO A 480 -0.51 -15.95 -13.24
C PRO A 480 -0.43 -14.78 -12.25
N MET A 481 -0.36 -13.58 -12.76
CA MET A 481 -0.47 -12.34 -11.99
C MET A 481 -1.90 -12.13 -11.49
N GLN A 482 -2.09 -11.15 -10.64
CA GLN A 482 -3.42 -10.82 -10.13
C GLN A 482 -4.41 -10.45 -11.25
N TYR A 483 -5.69 -10.64 -10.96
CA TYR A 483 -6.77 -10.28 -11.87
C TYR A 483 -6.77 -8.78 -12.19
N ASP A 484 -6.74 -8.49 -13.47
CA ASP A 484 -6.96 -7.15 -14.03
C ASP A 484 -8.15 -7.23 -15.01
N PRO A 485 -9.25 -6.53 -14.76
CA PRO A 485 -10.43 -6.56 -15.64
C PRO A 485 -10.16 -6.02 -17.05
N LYS A 486 -9.11 -5.23 -17.24
CA LYS A 486 -8.70 -4.70 -18.55
C LYS A 486 -7.74 -5.61 -19.32
N ALA A 487 -7.11 -6.53 -18.61
CA ALA A 487 -6.19 -7.52 -19.20
C ALA A 487 -6.43 -8.92 -18.62
N PRO A 488 -7.61 -9.51 -18.87
CA PRO A 488 -7.98 -10.80 -18.28
C PRO A 488 -7.17 -11.98 -18.80
N ALA A 489 -6.55 -11.82 -19.95
CA ALA A 489 -5.68 -12.84 -20.54
C ALA A 489 -4.22 -12.55 -20.20
N GLN A 490 -3.51 -13.56 -19.77
CA GLN A 490 -2.10 -13.47 -19.45
C GLN A 490 -1.34 -14.60 -20.12
N VAL A 491 -0.15 -14.30 -20.54
CA VAL A 491 0.78 -15.30 -21.07
C VAL A 491 1.94 -15.43 -20.08
N MET A 492 2.31 -16.64 -19.79
CA MET A 492 3.36 -16.98 -18.83
C MET A 492 4.42 -17.81 -19.52
N ALA A 493 5.65 -17.64 -19.12
CA ALA A 493 6.73 -18.50 -19.54
C ALA A 493 7.60 -18.86 -18.32
N ALA A 494 8.06 -20.07 -18.26
CA ALA A 494 8.94 -20.54 -17.21
C ALA A 494 9.99 -21.50 -17.77
N LEU A 495 11.13 -21.51 -17.11
CA LEU A 495 12.21 -22.44 -17.39
C LEU A 495 12.28 -23.46 -16.26
N GLY A 496 12.32 -24.72 -16.60
CA GLY A 496 12.53 -25.81 -15.66
C GLY A 496 13.89 -26.44 -15.89
N HIS A 497 14.61 -26.69 -14.84
CA HIS A 497 15.88 -27.41 -14.88
C HIS A 497 15.82 -28.58 -13.89
N TYR A 498 16.17 -29.77 -14.35
CA TYR A 498 16.33 -30.93 -13.50
C TYR A 498 17.55 -31.75 -13.93
N LYS A 499 18.54 -31.78 -13.08
CA LYS A 499 19.88 -32.36 -13.35
C LYS A 499 20.54 -31.68 -14.56
N ASP A 500 20.70 -32.41 -15.66
CA ASP A 500 21.31 -31.94 -16.90
C ASP A 500 20.28 -31.61 -18.00
N ARG A 501 18.99 -31.61 -17.66
CA ARG A 501 17.90 -31.36 -18.60
C ARG A 501 17.21 -30.04 -18.32
N GLN A 502 16.89 -29.36 -19.39
CA GLN A 502 16.18 -28.10 -19.35
C GLN A 502 14.84 -28.23 -20.13
N ALA A 503 13.86 -27.55 -19.65
CA ALA A 503 12.57 -27.43 -20.32
C ALA A 503 12.08 -25.99 -20.25
N VAL A 504 11.36 -25.60 -21.28
CA VAL A 504 10.67 -24.32 -21.35
C VAL A 504 9.18 -24.60 -21.29
N ALA A 505 8.49 -23.93 -20.42
CA ALA A 505 7.04 -23.93 -20.39
C ALA A 505 6.51 -22.56 -20.81
N VAL A 506 5.47 -22.58 -21.62
CA VAL A 506 4.65 -21.43 -21.90
C VAL A 506 3.22 -21.75 -21.51
N GLY A 507 2.58 -20.79 -20.94
CA GLY A 507 1.20 -20.96 -20.48
C GLY A 507 0.41 -19.68 -20.72
N ALA A 508 -0.86 -19.85 -20.69
CA ALA A 508 -1.81 -18.74 -20.70
C ALA A 508 -2.82 -18.95 -19.58
N SER A 509 -3.21 -17.87 -19.00
CA SER A 509 -4.33 -17.87 -18.07
C SER A 509 -5.36 -16.84 -18.53
N TYR A 510 -6.60 -17.13 -18.25
CA TYR A 510 -7.70 -16.25 -18.52
C TYR A 510 -8.57 -16.15 -17.28
N TYR A 511 -8.72 -14.96 -16.80
CA TYR A 511 -9.64 -14.66 -15.71
C TYR A 511 -11.02 -14.35 -16.29
N PHE A 512 -11.97 -15.21 -16.04
CA PHE A 512 -13.38 -14.97 -16.40
C PHE A 512 -14.01 -13.90 -15.51
N ASN A 513 -13.51 -13.78 -14.29
CA ASN A 513 -13.86 -12.75 -13.31
C ASN A 513 -12.80 -12.77 -12.17
N ASP A 514 -12.99 -11.94 -11.16
CA ASP A 514 -12.11 -11.83 -9.97
C ASP A 514 -12.03 -13.12 -9.12
N ARG A 515 -12.91 -14.09 -9.40
CA ARG A 515 -13.03 -15.34 -8.64
C ARG A 515 -12.70 -16.59 -9.41
N PHE A 516 -12.76 -16.53 -10.72
CA PHE A 516 -12.55 -17.71 -11.56
C PHE A 516 -11.54 -17.46 -12.65
N MET A 517 -10.53 -18.27 -12.64
CA MET A 517 -9.46 -18.27 -13.64
C MET A 517 -9.25 -19.68 -14.18
N MET A 518 -9.00 -19.76 -15.46
CA MET A 518 -8.47 -20.93 -16.13
C MET A 518 -7.03 -20.66 -16.55
N SER A 519 -6.18 -21.63 -16.34
CA SER A 519 -4.81 -21.59 -16.84
C SER A 519 -4.49 -22.85 -17.63
N THR A 520 -3.68 -22.71 -18.62
CA THR A 520 -3.13 -23.84 -19.37
C THR A 520 -1.65 -23.62 -19.62
N GLY A 521 -0.90 -24.67 -19.62
CA GLY A 521 0.52 -24.60 -19.90
C GLY A 521 0.98 -25.79 -20.72
N ILE A 522 1.95 -25.54 -21.56
CA ILE A 522 2.66 -26.57 -22.31
C ILE A 522 4.15 -26.39 -22.02
N ALA A 523 4.79 -27.46 -21.62
CA ALA A 523 6.24 -27.51 -21.46
C ALA A 523 6.86 -28.36 -22.56
N LEU A 524 7.99 -27.91 -23.05
CA LEU A 524 8.80 -28.55 -24.07
C LEU A 524 10.21 -28.80 -23.51
N SER A 525 10.73 -29.98 -23.64
CA SER A 525 12.13 -30.27 -23.34
C SER A 525 13.02 -30.09 -24.57
N GLY A 526 14.24 -29.59 -24.33
CA GLY A 526 15.23 -29.33 -25.38
C GLY A 526 16.00 -30.58 -25.88
N GLU A 527 15.38 -31.74 -25.89
CA GLU A 527 16.02 -33.00 -26.24
C GLU A 527 15.94 -33.32 -27.75
N LYS A 528 16.81 -34.25 -28.24
CA LYS A 528 16.77 -34.74 -29.64
C LYS A 528 15.41 -35.30 -30.06
N LYS A 529 14.62 -35.82 -29.09
CA LYS A 529 13.19 -36.06 -29.24
C LYS A 529 12.48 -35.15 -28.25
N THR A 530 11.95 -34.04 -28.73
CA THR A 530 11.21 -33.08 -27.94
C THR A 530 10.07 -33.77 -27.20
N LYS A 531 10.12 -33.78 -25.89
CA LYS A 531 9.02 -34.26 -25.04
C LYS A 531 8.14 -33.09 -24.65
N THR A 532 6.87 -33.33 -24.59
CA THR A 532 5.88 -32.33 -24.25
C THR A 532 5.11 -32.75 -23.01
N MET A 533 4.80 -31.80 -22.18
CA MET A 533 3.87 -31.97 -21.04
C MET A 533 2.93 -30.78 -21.04
N ALA A 534 1.67 -31.02 -20.81
CA ALA A 534 0.68 -29.96 -20.73
C ALA A 534 -0.13 -30.07 -19.44
N ASN A 535 -0.56 -28.95 -18.95
CA ASN A 535 -1.52 -28.89 -17.85
C ASN A 535 -2.66 -27.92 -18.16
N VAL A 536 -3.79 -28.18 -17.57
CA VAL A 536 -4.92 -27.25 -17.51
C VAL A 536 -5.34 -27.16 -16.06
N GLY A 537 -5.42 -25.95 -15.56
CA GLY A 537 -5.81 -25.67 -14.19
C GLY A 537 -6.99 -24.71 -14.13
N PHE A 538 -7.80 -24.89 -13.12
CA PHE A 538 -8.87 -23.95 -12.79
C PHE A 538 -8.65 -23.48 -11.37
N THR A 539 -8.72 -22.17 -11.19
CA THR A 539 -8.63 -21.57 -9.86
C THR A 539 -9.93 -20.86 -9.56
N LEU A 540 -10.56 -21.24 -8.48
CA LEU A 540 -11.79 -20.63 -7.99
C LEU A 540 -11.56 -20.09 -6.58
N LYS A 541 -11.80 -18.81 -6.38
CA LYS A 541 -11.83 -18.22 -5.03
C LYS A 541 -13.14 -18.62 -4.35
N LEU A 542 -13.03 -19.45 -3.32
CA LEU A 542 -14.16 -19.86 -2.50
C LEU A 542 -14.33 -18.89 -1.33
N GLY A 543 -15.50 -18.29 -1.21
CA GLY A 543 -15.87 -17.33 -0.16
C GLY A 543 -16.87 -16.31 -0.66
N LYS A 544 -17.72 -15.78 0.22
CA LYS A 544 -18.56 -14.62 -0.10
C LYS A 544 -17.63 -13.42 -0.25
N GLY A 545 -17.32 -13.05 -1.48
CA GLY A 545 -16.72 -11.77 -1.77
C GLY A 545 -17.65 -10.68 -1.23
N SER A 546 -17.12 -9.75 -0.46
CA SER A 546 -17.82 -8.49 -0.25
C SER A 546 -18.16 -7.96 -1.64
N GLY A 547 -19.46 -7.81 -1.91
CA GLY A 547 -19.96 -7.20 -3.13
C GLY A 547 -19.54 -5.74 -3.20
N VAL A 548 -18.29 -5.52 -3.55
CA VAL A 548 -17.89 -4.27 -4.14
C VAL A 548 -18.21 -4.45 -5.62
N SER A 549 -19.37 -3.97 -6.00
CA SER A 549 -19.63 -3.59 -7.38
C SER A 549 -18.41 -2.78 -7.80
N TYR A 550 -17.62 -3.31 -8.72
CA TYR A 550 -16.75 -2.48 -9.51
C TYR A 550 -17.67 -1.55 -10.31
N ASN A 551 -18.02 -0.42 -9.69
CA ASN A 551 -18.40 0.70 -10.49
C ASN A 551 -17.18 0.99 -11.36
N GLU A 552 -17.34 0.77 -12.63
CA GLU A 552 -16.45 1.28 -13.65
C GLU A 552 -16.41 2.81 -13.55
N THR A 553 -15.68 3.30 -12.57
CA THR A 553 -15.12 4.64 -12.70
C THR A 553 -14.03 4.49 -13.75
N PRO A 554 -14.12 5.24 -14.83
CA PRO A 554 -13.29 4.96 -16.00
C PRO A 554 -11.81 5.00 -15.59
N LEU A 555 -11.09 3.96 -15.95
CA LEU A 555 -9.63 3.81 -15.78
C LEU A 555 -8.84 5.01 -16.35
N TYR A 556 -9.50 5.85 -17.16
CA TYR A 556 -8.93 7.11 -17.65
C TYR A 556 -8.55 8.06 -16.52
N THR A 557 -9.32 8.13 -15.43
CA THR A 557 -8.97 8.96 -14.26
C THR A 557 -7.77 8.40 -13.50
N ILE A 558 -7.64 7.07 -13.42
CA ILE A 558 -6.49 6.42 -12.79
C ILE A 558 -5.27 6.45 -13.73
N GLN A 559 -5.47 6.29 -15.04
CA GLN A 559 -4.39 6.43 -16.02
C GLN A 559 -3.86 7.88 -16.10
N ASP A 560 -4.75 8.87 -16.00
CA ASP A 560 -4.35 10.27 -15.97
C ASP A 560 -3.70 10.62 -14.63
N GLU A 561 -4.16 10.08 -13.52
CA GLU A 561 -3.53 10.24 -12.21
C GLU A 561 -2.18 9.50 -12.12
N VAL A 562 -2.09 8.30 -12.70
CA VAL A 562 -0.81 7.57 -12.84
C VAL A 562 0.15 8.30 -13.78
N LYS A 563 -0.34 8.89 -14.88
CA LYS A 563 0.47 9.75 -15.75
C LYS A 563 0.90 11.02 -15.01
N ARG A 564 0.01 11.65 -14.25
CA ARG A 564 0.32 12.81 -13.42
C ARG A 564 1.35 12.48 -12.35
N LEU A 565 1.12 11.37 -11.61
CA LEU A 565 2.06 10.87 -10.60
C LEU A 565 3.39 10.40 -11.20
N THR A 566 3.37 9.85 -12.42
CA THR A 566 4.61 9.47 -13.14
C THR A 566 5.39 10.71 -13.58
N LEU A 567 4.69 11.75 -14.04
CA LEU A 567 5.30 13.05 -14.36
C LEU A 567 5.84 13.75 -13.10
N GLU A 568 5.10 13.67 -11.99
CA GLU A 568 5.49 14.23 -10.70
C GLU A 568 6.67 13.46 -10.09
N ASN A 569 6.65 12.13 -10.21
CA ASN A 569 7.77 11.25 -9.81
C ASN A 569 9.02 11.48 -10.67
N ASN A 570 8.86 11.71 -11.98
CA ASN A 570 9.97 12.06 -12.86
C ASN A 570 10.52 13.48 -12.55
N LYS A 571 9.64 14.41 -12.15
CA LYS A 571 10.03 15.74 -11.67
C LYS A 571 10.79 15.64 -10.35
N GLN A 572 10.27 14.83 -9.43
CA GLN A 572 10.89 14.56 -8.13
C GLN A 572 12.21 13.78 -8.25
N ALA A 573 12.30 12.86 -9.22
CA ALA A 573 13.56 12.18 -9.56
C ALA A 573 14.62 13.17 -10.09
N LYS A 574 14.18 14.15 -10.87
CA LYS A 574 15.06 15.23 -11.37
C LYS A 574 15.49 16.17 -10.24
N GLU A 575 14.56 16.57 -9.39
CA GLU A 575 14.85 17.36 -8.19
C GLU A 575 15.77 16.59 -7.22
N ASN A 576 15.58 15.28 -7.05
CA ASN A 576 16.47 14.42 -6.26
C ASN A 576 17.87 14.29 -6.89
N GLN A 577 17.98 14.28 -8.23
CA GLN A 577 19.29 14.35 -8.91
C GLN A 577 19.96 15.70 -8.69
N GLU A 578 19.20 16.79 -8.76
CA GLU A 578 19.72 18.14 -8.46
C GLU A 578 20.12 18.28 -6.98
N LEU A 579 19.33 17.68 -6.07
CA LEU A 579 19.67 17.63 -4.64
C LEU A 579 20.94 16.80 -4.39
N LYS A 580 21.07 15.63 -5.05
CA LYS A 580 22.29 14.82 -4.97
C LYS A 580 23.52 15.58 -5.45
N ALA A 581 23.40 16.31 -6.57
CA ALA A 581 24.47 17.15 -7.07
C ALA A 581 24.82 18.29 -6.09
N LYS A 582 23.80 18.90 -5.43
CA LYS A 582 24.03 19.89 -4.38
C LYS A 582 24.69 19.29 -3.13
N VAL A 583 24.29 18.09 -2.72
CA VAL A 583 24.89 17.37 -1.59
C VAL A 583 26.34 16.99 -1.91
N GLU A 584 26.64 16.57 -3.14
CA GLU A 584 28.02 16.32 -3.57
C GLU A 584 28.86 17.60 -3.58
N LEU A 585 28.29 18.73 -4.07
CA LEU A 585 28.95 20.04 -4.03
C LEU A 585 29.24 20.47 -2.57
N GLN A 586 28.25 20.30 -1.69
CA GLN A 586 28.37 20.58 -0.27
C GLN A 586 29.36 19.64 0.43
N GLY A 587 29.47 18.39 -0.07
CA GLY A 587 30.50 17.43 0.34
C GLY A 587 31.91 17.93 0.01
N VAL A 588 32.09 18.49 -1.17
CA VAL A 588 33.37 19.10 -1.62
C VAL A 588 33.69 20.36 -0.81
N GLU A 589 32.69 21.25 -0.62
CA GLU A 589 32.86 22.46 0.21
C GLU A 589 33.20 22.11 1.67
N ASN A 590 32.56 21.06 2.23
CA ASN A 590 32.88 20.57 3.58
C ASN A 590 34.28 19.97 3.67
N GLN A 591 34.77 19.34 2.59
CA GLN A 591 36.16 18.86 2.54
C GLN A 591 37.14 20.03 2.48
N GLU A 592 36.85 21.03 1.65
CA GLU A 592 37.66 22.26 1.61
C GLU A 592 37.65 23.01 2.94
N LEU A 593 36.49 23.06 3.62
CA LEU A 593 36.36 23.64 4.96
C LEU A 593 37.21 22.86 5.99
N LYS A 594 37.16 21.52 5.94
CA LYS A 594 37.99 20.66 6.81
C LYS A 594 39.48 20.87 6.57
N GLU A 595 39.89 21.01 5.32
CA GLU A 595 41.30 21.33 5.01
C GLU A 595 41.69 22.72 5.49
N ARG A 596 40.79 23.72 5.35
CA ARG A 596 41.00 25.08 5.88
C ARG A 596 41.08 25.08 7.40
N VAL A 597 40.23 24.34 8.08
CA VAL A 597 40.25 24.18 9.55
C VAL A 597 41.57 23.52 9.97
N LYS A 598 41.96 22.41 9.32
CA LYS A 598 43.24 21.75 9.58
C LYS A 598 44.45 22.67 9.37
N ASN A 599 44.44 23.46 8.30
CA ASN A 599 45.47 24.45 8.03
C ASN A 599 45.50 25.58 9.07
N LEU A 600 44.32 25.97 9.61
CA LEU A 600 44.22 26.93 10.71
C LEU A 600 44.70 26.35 12.03
N GLU A 601 44.38 25.09 12.32
CA GLU A 601 44.90 24.36 13.49
C GLU A 601 46.41 24.19 13.43
N GLU A 602 46.97 23.86 12.27
CA GLU A 602 48.40 23.80 12.08
C GLU A 602 49.10 25.18 12.25
N LYS A 603 48.48 26.26 11.76
CA LYS A 603 48.95 27.63 11.98
C LYS A 603 48.84 28.04 13.43
N LEU A 604 47.73 27.69 14.10
CA LEU A 604 47.52 27.94 15.52
C LEU A 604 48.55 27.19 16.39
N ASN A 605 48.79 25.93 16.08
CA ASN A 605 49.79 25.12 16.75
C ASN A 605 51.23 25.61 16.51
N LYS A 606 51.52 26.20 15.34
CA LYS A 606 52.80 26.88 15.08
C LYS A 606 52.91 28.20 15.88
N LEU A 607 51.83 28.93 16.06
CA LEU A 607 51.83 30.17 16.86
C LEU A 607 51.93 29.87 18.38
N LEU A 608 51.35 28.73 18.83
CA LEU A 608 51.43 28.29 20.23
C LEU A 608 52.79 27.69 20.60
N LYS A 609 53.58 27.20 19.63
CA LYS A 609 54.97 26.72 19.85
C LYS A 609 56.03 27.79 19.84
N ASN A 610 55.66 29.04 19.45
CA ASN A 610 56.57 30.18 19.40
C ASN A 610 56.28 31.24 20.50
N LYS A 611 55.63 30.81 21.59
CA LYS A 611 55.49 31.60 22.83
C LYS A 611 56.27 30.95 23.98
#